data_fda9ba935bc6fbe4158be77b8770b276
#
_entry.id   fda9ba935bc6fbe4158be77b8770b276
#
_cell.length_a   1.000
_cell.length_b   1.000
_cell.length_c   1.000
_cell.angle_alpha   90.00
_cell.angle_beta   90.00
_cell.angle_gamma   90.00
#
_symmetry.space_group_name_H-M   'P 1'
#
loop_
_entity.id
_entity.type
_entity.pdbx_description
1 polymer ?
#
loop_
_entity_poly.entity_id
_entity_poly.type
_entity_poly.pdbx_seq_one_letter_code
_entity_poly.pdbx_strand_id
1 'polypeptide(L)'
;MVTGVFYHPSFSRRSYLTLGTRLKDFPSAFEEIRHPKLRILESPRVSDELILKVHTPRHVEEVKSDSLCSTAWHSAGGVVKAAEMVYGGELRNAFCYIGAGGHHAGRDYFWGYCCFNDVVLAVQNLYDEFGRMKVAVIDTDAHHGDGTRQLVDLLDFQVLHYCICSTDYVSKDGLKIDVSYFSQDYLDAVEEFCERAETFGPEIIFWYFGHDTHVGEYGDIGLTVKDYIDIAKILRELAEKVCEGKLIVVLGGGSIPEIAKESTLAVIRVLLG
;
A
#
# COMPACT_ATOMS: atom_id res chain seq x y z
N MET A 1 -15.73 -15.92 0.84
CA MET A 1 -14.34 -15.61 1.16
C MET A 1 -14.30 -14.41 2.10
N VAL A 2 -13.19 -14.15 2.79
CA VAL A 2 -13.07 -13.22 3.93
C VAL A 2 -12.13 -12.09 3.54
N THR A 3 -12.47 -10.85 3.93
CA THR A 3 -11.59 -9.67 3.83
C THR A 3 -10.79 -9.55 5.13
N GLY A 4 -9.47 -9.40 5.03
CA GLY A 4 -8.59 -9.13 6.16
C GLY A 4 -8.38 -7.64 6.37
N VAL A 5 -8.32 -7.19 7.61
CA VAL A 5 -7.82 -5.85 7.97
C VAL A 5 -6.66 -6.03 8.93
N PHE A 6 -5.48 -5.56 8.54
CA PHE A 6 -4.27 -5.64 9.36
C PHE A 6 -4.03 -4.29 10.05
N TYR A 7 -3.87 -4.35 11.35
CA TYR A 7 -3.69 -3.16 12.19
C TYR A 7 -2.86 -3.51 13.44
N HIS A 8 -2.06 -2.56 13.91
CA HIS A 8 -1.36 -2.70 15.19
C HIS A 8 -1.67 -1.50 16.11
N PRO A 9 -1.93 -1.71 17.41
CA PRO A 9 -2.32 -0.63 18.33
C PRO A 9 -1.31 0.52 18.45
N SER A 10 -0.04 0.28 18.14
CA SER A 10 0.98 1.34 18.13
C SER A 10 0.73 2.41 17.07
N PHE A 11 0.03 2.09 15.98
CA PHE A 11 -0.24 3.05 14.89
C PHE A 11 -1.13 4.22 15.34
N SER A 12 -1.99 3.99 16.32
CA SER A 12 -2.84 5.05 16.91
C SER A 12 -2.18 5.84 18.01
N ARG A 13 -1.06 5.35 18.54
CA ARG A 13 -0.34 6.00 19.65
C ARG A 13 0.84 6.83 19.17
N ARG A 14 1.44 6.44 18.04
CA ARG A 14 2.58 7.10 17.43
C ARG A 14 2.38 7.16 15.93
N SER A 15 2.52 8.35 15.38
CA SER A 15 2.62 8.56 13.95
C SER A 15 3.85 9.39 13.67
N TYR A 16 4.59 9.00 12.67
CA TYR A 16 5.68 9.80 12.15
C TYR A 16 5.16 11.10 11.52
N LEU A 17 3.98 11.03 10.88
CA LEU A 17 3.42 12.11 10.08
C LEU A 17 2.81 13.24 10.88
N THR A 18 2.24 12.95 12.04
CA THR A 18 1.56 13.94 12.84
C THR A 18 1.73 13.66 14.33
N LEU A 19 1.91 14.69 15.11
CA LEU A 19 1.98 14.61 16.56
C LEU A 19 0.69 14.08 17.22
N GLY A 20 -0.34 13.83 16.46
CA GLY A 20 -1.63 13.44 16.99
C GLY A 20 -2.21 12.17 16.43
N THR A 21 -1.51 11.51 15.52
CA THR A 21 -1.91 10.27 14.91
C THR A 21 -3.17 10.35 14.05
N ARG A 22 -2.99 10.28 12.74
CA ARG A 22 -4.12 10.14 11.79
C ARG A 22 -5.03 8.95 12.11
N LEU A 23 -4.56 7.98 12.89
CA LEU A 23 -5.31 6.79 13.27
C LEU A 23 -5.82 6.83 14.73
N LYS A 24 -5.97 8.02 15.33
CA LYS A 24 -6.42 8.18 16.73
C LYS A 24 -7.75 7.48 17.06
N ASP A 25 -8.64 7.35 16.07
CA ASP A 25 -9.97 6.77 16.25
C ASP A 25 -9.97 5.23 16.17
N PHE A 26 -8.83 4.63 15.81
CA PHE A 26 -8.68 3.17 15.73
C PHE A 26 -8.07 2.58 17.02
N PRO A 27 -8.50 1.37 17.41
CA PRO A 27 -9.36 0.43 16.68
C PRO A 27 -10.87 0.66 16.84
N SER A 28 -11.32 1.65 17.62
CA SER A 28 -12.75 1.84 17.90
C SER A 28 -13.60 2.03 16.64
N ALA A 29 -13.05 2.70 15.63
CA ALA A 29 -13.73 2.92 14.35
C ALA A 29 -14.10 1.61 13.61
N PHE A 30 -13.45 0.48 13.90
CA PHE A 30 -13.82 -0.82 13.29
C PHE A 30 -15.20 -1.30 13.68
N GLU A 31 -15.78 -0.79 14.78
CA GLU A 31 -17.14 -1.09 15.17
C GLU A 31 -18.17 -0.65 14.11
N GLU A 32 -17.83 0.36 13.30
CA GLU A 32 -18.69 0.92 12.25
C GLU A 32 -18.76 0.04 10.99
N ILE A 33 -17.87 -0.96 10.87
CA ILE A 33 -17.77 -1.86 9.72
C ILE A 33 -17.90 -3.34 10.10
N ARG A 34 -18.51 -3.65 11.24
CA ARG A 34 -18.76 -5.05 11.65
C ARG A 34 -19.46 -5.82 10.54
N HIS A 35 -18.82 -6.90 10.10
CA HIS A 35 -19.36 -7.75 9.04
C HIS A 35 -18.90 -9.21 9.23
N PRO A 36 -19.75 -10.23 8.96
CA PRO A 36 -19.37 -11.64 9.15
C PRO A 36 -18.17 -12.09 8.30
N LYS A 37 -17.91 -11.40 7.18
CA LYS A 37 -16.78 -11.68 6.30
C LYS A 37 -15.55 -10.80 6.59
N LEU A 38 -15.56 -10.01 7.65
CA LEU A 38 -14.44 -9.17 8.06
C LEU A 38 -13.65 -9.85 9.18
N ARG A 39 -12.33 -9.95 9.00
CA ARG A 39 -11.40 -10.34 10.06
C ARG A 39 -10.43 -9.20 10.34
N ILE A 40 -10.40 -8.72 11.57
CA ILE A 40 -9.37 -7.77 12.02
C ILE A 40 -8.25 -8.58 12.64
N LEU A 41 -7.04 -8.39 12.12
CA LEU A 41 -5.84 -9.13 12.46
C LEU A 41 -4.78 -8.17 12.96
N GLU A 42 -4.06 -8.56 13.99
CA GLU A 42 -2.93 -7.77 14.46
C GLU A 42 -1.74 -7.92 13.48
N SER A 43 -1.15 -6.78 13.10
CA SER A 43 0.04 -6.75 12.25
C SER A 43 1.23 -7.32 13.02
N PRO A 44 1.80 -8.47 12.61
CA PRO A 44 2.96 -9.03 13.27
C PRO A 44 4.20 -8.18 13.02
N ARG A 45 5.29 -8.46 13.72
CA ARG A 45 6.60 -7.90 13.41
C ARG A 45 7.22 -8.65 12.23
N VAL A 46 7.69 -7.94 11.21
CA VAL A 46 8.50 -8.54 10.14
C VAL A 46 9.89 -8.93 10.69
N SER A 47 10.50 -9.98 10.14
CA SER A 47 11.85 -10.42 10.53
C SER A 47 12.92 -9.48 9.97
N ASP A 48 14.00 -9.28 10.73
CA ASP A 48 15.17 -8.52 10.26
C ASP A 48 15.83 -9.24 9.05
N GLU A 49 15.73 -10.56 8.97
CA GLU A 49 16.24 -11.34 7.81
C GLU A 49 15.57 -10.94 6.51
N LEU A 50 14.24 -10.82 6.50
CA LEU A 50 13.50 -10.39 5.32
C LEU A 50 13.82 -8.92 4.98
N ILE A 51 13.91 -8.05 5.99
CA ILE A 51 14.25 -6.65 5.77
C ILE A 51 15.61 -6.52 5.07
N LEU A 52 16.61 -7.30 5.48
CA LEU A 52 17.96 -7.28 4.92
C LEU A 52 18.04 -7.81 3.47
N LYS A 53 17.03 -8.50 2.97
CA LYS A 53 16.95 -8.86 1.54
C LYS A 53 16.62 -7.64 0.66
N VAL A 54 15.88 -6.69 1.21
CA VAL A 54 15.40 -5.49 0.50
C VAL A 54 16.26 -4.26 0.82
N HIS A 55 16.57 -4.03 2.08
CA HIS A 55 17.31 -2.87 2.56
C HIS A 55 18.73 -3.22 3.01
N THR A 56 19.64 -2.24 3.01
CA THR A 56 21.01 -2.48 3.48
C THR A 56 21.09 -2.56 5.01
N PRO A 57 22.13 -3.21 5.57
CA PRO A 57 22.35 -3.19 7.01
C PRO A 57 22.48 -1.76 7.59
N ARG A 58 23.11 -0.82 6.86
CA ARG A 58 23.20 0.59 7.27
C ARG A 58 21.82 1.21 7.42
N HIS A 59 20.94 1.03 6.44
CA HIS A 59 19.57 1.52 6.47
C HIS A 59 18.81 0.97 7.69
N VAL A 60 18.92 -0.34 7.95
CA VAL A 60 18.27 -0.98 9.10
C VAL A 60 18.74 -0.39 10.42
N GLU A 61 20.05 -0.12 10.58
CA GLU A 61 20.59 0.49 11.80
C GLU A 61 20.14 1.96 11.96
N GLU A 62 20.04 2.72 10.86
CA GLU A 62 19.47 4.07 10.89
C GLU A 62 18.01 4.04 11.36
N VAL A 63 17.18 3.16 10.80
CA VAL A 63 15.79 2.98 11.21
C VAL A 63 15.66 2.55 12.67
N LYS A 64 16.53 1.64 13.15
CA LYS A 64 16.55 1.24 14.56
C LYS A 64 16.90 2.39 15.50
N SER A 65 17.76 3.29 15.08
CA SER A 65 18.20 4.43 15.89
C SER A 65 17.19 5.56 15.96
N ASP A 66 16.25 5.64 15.00
CA ASP A 66 15.22 6.66 14.97
C ASP A 66 13.95 6.20 15.73
N SER A 67 13.66 6.86 16.85
CA SER A 67 12.49 6.55 17.66
C SER A 67 11.15 6.78 16.92
N LEU A 68 11.13 7.60 15.87
CA LEU A 68 9.95 7.85 15.03
C LEU A 68 9.64 6.64 14.15
N CYS A 69 10.65 5.82 13.81
CA CYS A 69 10.50 4.58 13.05
C CYS A 69 10.04 3.38 13.89
N SER A 70 9.71 3.56 15.17
CA SER A 70 9.38 2.46 16.09
C SER A 70 8.22 1.54 15.66
N THR A 71 7.37 1.99 14.75
CA THR A 71 6.24 1.22 14.22
C THR A 71 6.57 0.49 12.90
N ALA A 72 7.75 0.72 12.31
CA ALA A 72 8.09 0.25 10.96
C ALA A 72 8.04 -1.28 10.81
N TRP A 73 8.48 -2.04 11.81
CA TRP A 73 8.44 -3.51 11.77
C TRP A 73 7.02 -4.07 11.72
N HIS A 74 6.08 -3.47 12.46
CA HIS A 74 4.67 -3.87 12.43
C HIS A 74 3.97 -3.37 11.17
N SER A 75 4.39 -2.22 10.64
CA SER A 75 3.95 -1.71 9.35
C SER A 75 4.21 -2.73 8.25
N ALA A 76 5.49 -3.05 8.02
CA ALA A 76 5.89 -4.02 7.02
C ALA A 76 5.34 -5.43 7.30
N GLY A 77 5.38 -5.88 8.56
CA GLY A 77 4.90 -7.20 8.93
C GLY A 77 3.41 -7.43 8.66
N GLY A 78 2.58 -6.38 8.80
CA GLY A 78 1.16 -6.43 8.45
C GLY A 78 0.95 -6.66 6.95
N VAL A 79 1.68 -5.93 6.11
CA VAL A 79 1.58 -6.04 4.64
C VAL A 79 2.13 -7.39 4.15
N VAL A 80 3.28 -7.83 4.68
CA VAL A 80 3.85 -9.16 4.40
C VAL A 80 2.86 -10.26 4.75
N LYS A 81 2.28 -10.23 5.95
CA LYS A 81 1.32 -11.27 6.39
C LYS A 81 0.02 -11.24 5.60
N ALA A 82 -0.46 -10.05 5.23
CA ALA A 82 -1.61 -9.91 4.35
C ALA A 82 -1.35 -10.56 2.99
N ALA A 83 -0.18 -10.32 2.40
CA ALA A 83 0.23 -10.88 1.13
C ALA A 83 0.28 -12.42 1.16
N GLU A 84 0.88 -13.01 2.19
CA GLU A 84 0.88 -14.46 2.40
C GLU A 84 -0.54 -15.05 2.46
N MET A 85 -1.40 -14.46 3.30
CA MET A 85 -2.75 -14.99 3.52
C MET A 85 -3.65 -14.80 2.30
N VAL A 86 -3.49 -13.72 1.56
CA VAL A 86 -4.26 -13.48 0.32
C VAL A 86 -3.77 -14.40 -0.80
N TYR A 87 -2.46 -14.48 -1.01
CA TYR A 87 -1.90 -15.34 -2.06
C TYR A 87 -2.14 -16.83 -1.77
N GLY A 88 -2.00 -17.22 -0.51
CA GLY A 88 -2.27 -18.59 -0.03
C GLY A 88 -3.76 -18.96 0.04
N GLY A 89 -4.67 -18.03 -0.25
CA GLY A 89 -6.12 -18.29 -0.32
C GLY A 89 -6.86 -18.32 1.03
N GLU A 90 -6.22 -17.93 2.13
CA GLU A 90 -6.88 -17.80 3.44
C GLU A 90 -7.79 -16.57 3.51
N LEU A 91 -7.42 -15.51 2.79
CA LEU A 91 -8.18 -14.29 2.60
C LEU A 91 -8.42 -14.06 1.11
N ARG A 92 -9.52 -13.39 0.76
CA ARG A 92 -9.76 -12.96 -0.61
C ARG A 92 -8.96 -11.72 -0.97
N ASN A 93 -9.00 -10.75 -0.08
CA ASN A 93 -8.33 -9.46 -0.19
C ASN A 93 -8.00 -8.93 1.20
N ALA A 94 -7.23 -7.85 1.27
CA ALA A 94 -6.88 -7.24 2.55
C ALA A 94 -6.74 -5.73 2.46
N PHE A 95 -6.97 -5.06 3.61
CA PHE A 95 -6.59 -3.67 3.86
C PHE A 95 -5.55 -3.64 4.98
N CYS A 96 -4.42 -3.00 4.75
CA CYS A 96 -3.31 -2.89 5.68
C CYS A 96 -3.15 -1.44 6.16
N TYR A 97 -3.42 -1.21 7.44
CA TYR A 97 -2.98 0.01 8.09
C TYR A 97 -1.48 -0.06 8.34
N ILE A 98 -0.78 1.03 8.13
CA ILE A 98 0.65 1.14 8.35
C ILE A 98 0.99 2.26 9.33
N GLY A 99 2.15 2.14 9.96
CA GLY A 99 2.77 3.19 10.77
C GLY A 99 3.87 3.90 9.99
N ALA A 100 5.11 3.76 10.43
CA ALA A 100 6.28 4.35 9.78
C ALA A 100 6.80 3.43 8.65
N GLY A 101 6.03 3.26 7.58
CA GLY A 101 6.40 2.49 6.41
C GLY A 101 5.96 3.18 5.13
N GLY A 102 6.40 2.70 3.97
CA GLY A 102 5.88 3.19 2.72
C GLY A 102 6.85 3.30 1.54
N HIS A 103 6.35 3.90 0.49
CA HIS A 103 6.88 3.88 -0.86
C HIS A 103 8.16 4.73 -1.09
N HIS A 104 8.52 5.62 -0.15
CA HIS A 104 9.76 6.41 -0.23
C HIS A 104 10.98 5.71 0.36
N ALA A 105 10.83 4.54 0.98
CA ALA A 105 11.96 3.77 1.45
C ALA A 105 12.64 3.04 0.29
N GLY A 106 13.83 3.48 -0.08
CA GLY A 106 14.70 2.83 -1.06
C GLY A 106 15.65 1.81 -0.40
N ARG A 107 16.64 1.32 -1.16
CA ARG A 107 17.55 0.30 -0.67
C ARG A 107 18.40 0.75 0.52
N ASP A 108 18.85 2.00 0.52
CA ASP A 108 19.81 2.54 1.49
C ASP A 108 19.48 3.97 1.91
N TYR A 109 18.22 4.35 1.80
CA TYR A 109 17.71 5.65 2.24
C TYR A 109 16.23 5.55 2.60
N PHE A 110 15.76 6.48 3.40
CA PHE A 110 14.35 6.70 3.64
C PHE A 110 14.06 8.19 3.86
N TRP A 111 12.84 8.58 3.52
CA TRP A 111 12.33 9.94 3.72
C TRP A 111 10.80 9.91 3.72
N GLY A 112 10.15 11.06 3.84
CA GLY A 112 8.69 11.13 3.76
C GLY A 112 7.99 10.23 4.79
N TYR A 113 8.66 9.97 5.92
CA TYR A 113 8.16 9.13 7.00
C TYR A 113 8.05 7.63 6.68
N CYS A 114 8.62 7.19 5.56
CA CYS A 114 8.65 5.81 5.11
C CYS A 114 9.95 5.13 5.54
N CYS A 115 9.95 4.40 6.66
CA CYS A 115 11.19 3.79 7.18
C CYS A 115 11.57 2.49 6.43
N PHE A 116 10.60 1.63 6.11
CA PHE A 116 10.79 0.45 5.26
C PHE A 116 9.76 0.43 4.14
N ASN A 117 10.08 -0.21 3.03
CA ASN A 117 9.16 -0.36 1.91
C ASN A 117 8.27 -1.60 2.11
N ASP A 118 7.09 -1.41 2.64
CA ASP A 118 6.17 -2.48 3.03
C ASP A 118 5.77 -3.36 1.84
N VAL A 119 5.48 -2.75 0.69
CA VAL A 119 5.03 -3.46 -0.52
C VAL A 119 6.17 -4.31 -1.08
N VAL A 120 7.38 -3.75 -1.20
CA VAL A 120 8.52 -4.50 -1.75
C VAL A 120 8.95 -5.63 -0.83
N LEU A 121 8.87 -5.44 0.50
CA LEU A 121 9.09 -6.52 1.47
C LEU A 121 8.05 -7.65 1.30
N ALA A 122 6.80 -7.30 1.06
CA ALA A 122 5.76 -8.31 0.80
C ALA A 122 6.01 -9.05 -0.52
N VAL A 123 6.43 -8.36 -1.59
CA VAL A 123 6.79 -9.00 -2.87
C VAL A 123 8.00 -9.93 -2.69
N GLN A 124 9.03 -9.48 -1.97
CA GLN A 124 10.19 -10.33 -1.67
C GLN A 124 9.79 -11.60 -0.92
N ASN A 125 8.94 -11.47 0.09
CA ASN A 125 8.46 -12.62 0.87
C ASN A 125 7.61 -13.58 0.02
N LEU A 126 6.76 -13.05 -0.86
CA LEU A 126 5.99 -13.90 -1.79
C LEU A 126 6.92 -14.68 -2.73
N TYR A 127 7.99 -14.06 -3.22
CA TYR A 127 8.98 -14.74 -4.07
C TYR A 127 9.73 -15.84 -3.31
N ASP A 128 10.04 -15.60 -2.02
CA ASP A 128 10.72 -16.59 -1.19
C ASP A 128 9.83 -17.80 -0.88
N GLU A 129 8.55 -17.57 -0.61
CA GLU A 129 7.62 -18.62 -0.17
C GLU A 129 6.93 -19.37 -1.33
N PHE A 130 6.61 -18.65 -2.41
CA PHE A 130 5.78 -19.19 -3.49
C PHE A 130 6.48 -19.23 -4.87
N GLY A 131 7.70 -18.66 -4.96
CA GLY A 131 8.43 -18.55 -6.21
C GLY A 131 8.11 -17.26 -6.99
N ARG A 132 8.73 -17.14 -8.18
CA ARG A 132 8.54 -15.95 -9.03
C ARG A 132 7.12 -15.88 -9.56
N MET A 133 6.53 -14.71 -9.48
CA MET A 133 5.18 -14.40 -9.93
C MET A 133 5.11 -13.00 -10.53
N LYS A 134 4.05 -12.70 -11.26
CA LYS A 134 3.75 -11.36 -11.74
C LYS A 134 2.95 -10.58 -10.71
N VAL A 135 3.43 -9.42 -10.33
CA VAL A 135 2.78 -8.53 -9.36
C VAL A 135 2.46 -7.21 -10.02
N ALA A 136 1.27 -6.66 -9.79
CA ALA A 136 0.97 -5.29 -10.18
C ALA A 136 0.88 -4.41 -8.93
N VAL A 137 1.44 -3.20 -9.02
CA VAL A 137 1.36 -2.17 -7.98
C VAL A 137 0.82 -0.90 -8.61
N ILE A 138 -0.32 -0.43 -8.14
CA ILE A 138 -0.79 0.93 -8.41
C ILE A 138 -0.57 1.78 -7.18
N ASP A 139 0.06 2.94 -7.37
CA ASP A 139 0.35 3.91 -6.34
C ASP A 139 -0.48 5.18 -6.61
N THR A 140 -1.39 5.49 -5.70
CA THR A 140 -2.28 6.65 -5.74
C THR A 140 -2.03 7.63 -4.60
N ASP A 141 -0.85 7.59 -4.01
CA ASP A 141 -0.34 8.65 -3.12
C ASP A 141 -0.05 9.91 -3.94
N ALA A 142 -0.16 11.08 -3.33
CA ALA A 142 0.11 12.35 -4.03
C ALA A 142 1.59 12.48 -4.47
N HIS A 143 2.49 11.68 -3.88
CA HIS A 143 3.93 11.76 -4.08
C HIS A 143 4.43 10.58 -4.92
N HIS A 144 5.51 10.82 -5.66
CA HIS A 144 6.16 9.76 -6.43
C HIS A 144 6.78 8.70 -5.53
N GLY A 145 6.41 7.42 -5.73
CA GLY A 145 6.93 6.27 -5.00
C GLY A 145 8.36 5.90 -5.41
N ASP A 146 9.32 6.82 -5.22
CA ASP A 146 10.71 6.69 -5.67
C ASP A 146 11.44 5.49 -5.07
N GLY A 147 11.17 5.17 -3.80
CA GLY A 147 11.75 4.00 -3.14
C GLY A 147 11.26 2.69 -3.75
N THR A 148 9.96 2.56 -3.96
CA THR A 148 9.38 1.39 -4.63
C THR A 148 9.93 1.26 -6.05
N ARG A 149 9.99 2.37 -6.82
CA ARG A 149 10.56 2.41 -8.16
C ARG A 149 12.00 1.91 -8.18
N GLN A 150 12.85 2.43 -7.31
CA GLN A 150 14.24 2.00 -7.19
C GLN A 150 14.37 0.51 -6.89
N LEU A 151 13.59 0.02 -5.91
CA LEU A 151 13.71 -1.35 -5.44
C LEU A 151 13.22 -2.37 -6.48
N VAL A 152 12.12 -2.09 -7.20
CA VAL A 152 11.64 -3.00 -8.25
C VAL A 152 12.60 -3.09 -9.45
N ASP A 153 13.39 -2.04 -9.69
CA ASP A 153 14.45 -2.07 -10.70
C ASP A 153 15.68 -2.88 -10.24
N LEU A 154 16.04 -2.77 -8.94
CA LEU A 154 17.23 -3.38 -8.39
C LEU A 154 17.09 -4.89 -8.10
N LEU A 155 15.88 -5.35 -7.75
CA LEU A 155 15.65 -6.69 -7.20
C LEU A 155 15.12 -7.70 -8.23
N ASP A 156 15.15 -7.36 -9.52
CA ASP A 156 14.74 -8.26 -10.64
C ASP A 156 13.34 -8.89 -10.44
N PHE A 157 12.39 -8.11 -9.94
CA PHE A 157 11.02 -8.52 -9.80
C PHE A 157 10.22 -8.39 -11.11
N GLN A 158 9.26 -9.27 -11.33
CA GLN A 158 8.26 -9.14 -12.40
C GLN A 158 7.11 -8.25 -11.90
N VAL A 159 7.34 -6.94 -11.86
CA VAL A 159 6.39 -5.97 -11.32
C VAL A 159 5.99 -4.95 -12.37
N LEU A 160 4.67 -4.83 -12.61
CA LEU A 160 4.08 -3.65 -13.20
C LEU A 160 3.89 -2.62 -12.08
N HIS A 161 4.68 -1.54 -12.09
CA HIS A 161 4.58 -0.45 -11.14
C HIS A 161 4.03 0.79 -11.84
N TYR A 162 2.85 1.23 -11.44
CA TYR A 162 2.14 2.37 -12.01
C TYR A 162 1.88 3.41 -10.91
N CYS A 163 2.48 4.57 -11.03
CA CYS A 163 2.38 5.64 -10.03
C CYS A 163 1.66 6.84 -10.64
N ILE A 164 0.54 7.25 -10.05
CA ILE A 164 -0.17 8.47 -10.42
C ILE A 164 0.37 9.59 -9.53
N CYS A 165 1.27 10.40 -10.06
CA CYS A 165 2.03 11.38 -9.31
C CYS A 165 2.23 12.70 -10.09
N SER A 166 3.31 13.44 -9.87
CA SER A 166 3.56 14.72 -10.54
C SER A 166 4.51 14.62 -11.75
N THR A 167 4.85 13.39 -12.18
CA THR A 167 5.83 13.14 -13.24
C THR A 167 5.25 12.22 -14.32
N ASP A 168 5.77 12.33 -15.54
CA ASP A 168 5.48 11.43 -16.64
C ASP A 168 6.73 10.63 -16.98
N TYR A 169 6.63 9.30 -16.95
CA TYR A 169 7.73 8.41 -17.29
C TYR A 169 7.21 7.04 -17.73
N VAL A 170 7.87 6.45 -18.71
CA VAL A 170 7.67 5.04 -19.10
C VAL A 170 9.03 4.39 -19.29
N SER A 171 9.28 3.30 -18.58
CA SER A 171 10.50 2.51 -18.76
C SER A 171 10.54 1.80 -20.12
N LYS A 172 11.73 1.36 -20.54
CA LYS A 172 11.92 0.70 -21.85
C LYS A 172 11.13 -0.60 -21.98
N ASP A 173 10.92 -1.30 -20.88
CA ASP A 173 10.12 -2.55 -20.83
C ASP A 173 8.61 -2.28 -20.70
N GLY A 174 8.21 -1.02 -20.51
CA GLY A 174 6.81 -0.62 -20.33
C GLY A 174 6.19 -1.03 -18.99
N LEU A 175 6.99 -1.49 -18.02
CA LEU A 175 6.50 -2.01 -16.75
C LEU A 175 6.60 -1.01 -15.60
N LYS A 176 7.34 0.09 -15.75
CA LYS A 176 7.44 1.15 -14.74
C LYS A 176 6.93 2.43 -15.37
N ILE A 177 5.85 2.93 -14.84
CA ILE A 177 5.08 4.01 -15.44
C ILE A 177 4.75 5.03 -14.36
N ASP A 178 5.06 6.28 -14.65
CA ASP A 178 4.56 7.42 -13.89
C ASP A 178 3.65 8.23 -14.79
N VAL A 179 2.51 8.64 -14.27
CA VAL A 179 1.51 9.43 -14.98
C VAL A 179 1.21 10.67 -14.18
N SER A 180 1.31 11.82 -14.83
CA SER A 180 0.99 13.09 -14.21
C SER A 180 -0.52 13.29 -14.10
N TYR A 181 -1.02 13.47 -12.88
CA TYR A 181 -2.41 13.84 -12.63
C TYR A 181 -2.76 15.25 -13.12
N PHE A 182 -1.78 16.07 -13.52
CA PHE A 182 -2.03 17.37 -14.16
C PHE A 182 -2.41 17.26 -15.64
N SER A 183 -2.11 16.15 -16.29
CA SER A 183 -2.30 15.95 -17.74
C SER A 183 -3.52 15.11 -18.11
N GLN A 184 -4.16 14.45 -17.15
CA GLN A 184 -5.35 13.63 -17.40
C GLN A 184 -6.28 13.58 -16.18
N ASP A 185 -7.52 13.14 -16.41
CA ASP A 185 -8.45 12.84 -15.33
C ASP A 185 -7.90 11.70 -14.47
N TYR A 186 -8.08 11.78 -13.15
CA TYR A 186 -7.49 10.81 -12.22
C TYR A 186 -8.05 9.40 -12.41
N LEU A 187 -9.34 9.28 -12.67
CA LEU A 187 -9.97 7.98 -12.93
C LEU A 187 -9.54 7.39 -14.27
N ASP A 188 -9.29 8.21 -15.28
CA ASP A 188 -8.75 7.75 -16.58
C ASP A 188 -7.36 7.10 -16.38
N ALA A 189 -6.53 7.66 -15.47
CA ALA A 189 -5.25 7.06 -15.12
C ALA A 189 -5.40 5.69 -14.43
N VAL A 190 -6.41 5.54 -13.58
CA VAL A 190 -6.73 4.25 -12.94
C VAL A 190 -7.23 3.23 -13.98
N GLU A 191 -8.03 3.65 -14.95
CA GLU A 191 -8.50 2.80 -16.04
C GLU A 191 -7.35 2.39 -16.96
N GLU A 192 -6.42 3.29 -17.28
CA GLU A 192 -5.19 2.96 -18.02
C GLU A 192 -4.36 1.90 -17.30
N PHE A 193 -4.20 2.02 -15.96
CA PHE A 193 -3.56 0.95 -15.18
C PHE A 193 -4.29 -0.39 -15.35
N CYS A 194 -5.63 -0.40 -15.34
CA CYS A 194 -6.40 -1.63 -15.49
C CYS A 194 -6.13 -2.31 -16.84
N GLU A 195 -6.12 -1.56 -17.95
CA GLU A 195 -5.82 -2.09 -19.29
C GLU A 195 -4.41 -2.72 -19.36
N ARG A 196 -3.43 -2.04 -18.74
CA ARG A 196 -2.06 -2.54 -18.66
C ARG A 196 -1.94 -3.79 -17.79
N ALA A 197 -2.61 -3.81 -16.65
CA ALA A 197 -2.63 -4.95 -15.75
C ALA A 197 -3.32 -6.16 -16.38
N GLU A 198 -4.40 -5.97 -17.12
CA GLU A 198 -5.04 -7.05 -17.89
C GLU A 198 -4.09 -7.67 -18.93
N THR A 199 -3.35 -6.83 -19.63
CA THR A 199 -2.33 -7.30 -20.60
C THR A 199 -1.15 -7.99 -19.91
N PHE A 200 -0.70 -7.47 -18.78
CA PHE A 200 0.41 -8.01 -17.99
C PHE A 200 0.06 -9.34 -17.33
N GLY A 201 -1.18 -9.50 -16.85
CA GLY A 201 -1.67 -10.70 -16.19
C GLY A 201 -1.03 -10.95 -14.81
N PRO A 202 -1.21 -10.04 -13.83
CA PRO A 202 -0.67 -10.22 -12.48
C PRO A 202 -1.41 -11.33 -11.74
N GLU A 203 -0.70 -11.99 -10.82
CA GLU A 203 -1.25 -12.99 -9.91
C GLU A 203 -1.74 -12.38 -8.59
N ILE A 204 -1.32 -11.15 -8.30
CA ILE A 204 -1.73 -10.36 -7.14
C ILE A 204 -1.58 -8.87 -7.45
N ILE A 205 -2.46 -8.03 -6.91
CA ILE A 205 -2.43 -6.58 -7.05
C ILE A 205 -2.24 -5.93 -5.69
N PHE A 206 -1.31 -4.97 -5.61
CA PHE A 206 -1.17 -4.04 -4.51
C PHE A 206 -1.67 -2.66 -4.93
N TRP A 207 -2.48 -2.06 -4.10
CA TRP A 207 -2.85 -0.66 -4.19
C TRP A 207 -2.23 0.10 -3.03
N TYR A 208 -1.24 0.93 -3.30
CA TYR A 208 -0.70 1.87 -2.34
C TYR A 208 -1.62 3.09 -2.33
N PHE A 209 -2.42 3.22 -1.27
CA PHE A 209 -3.53 4.16 -1.14
C PHE A 209 -3.15 5.32 -0.23
N GLY A 210 -2.82 6.49 -0.83
CA GLY A 210 -2.64 7.75 -0.10
C GLY A 210 -3.94 8.54 0.00
N HIS A 211 -4.41 8.85 1.22
CA HIS A 211 -5.51 9.79 1.39
C HIS A 211 -5.03 11.25 1.46
N ASP A 212 -3.74 11.48 1.29
CA ASP A 212 -3.14 12.81 1.15
C ASP A 212 -3.58 13.53 -0.13
N THR A 213 -4.06 12.80 -1.13
CA THR A 213 -4.70 13.33 -2.35
C THR A 213 -6.06 13.97 -2.10
N HIS A 214 -6.65 13.82 -0.91
CA HIS A 214 -7.96 14.36 -0.56
C HIS A 214 -7.93 15.89 -0.46
N VAL A 215 -9.06 16.52 -0.83
CA VAL A 215 -9.24 17.95 -0.62
C VAL A 215 -9.00 18.32 0.85
N GLY A 216 -8.13 19.30 1.08
CA GLY A 216 -7.74 19.78 2.41
C GLY A 216 -6.56 19.05 3.06
N GLU A 217 -6.04 17.98 2.49
CA GLU A 217 -4.79 17.32 2.91
C GLU A 217 -3.55 18.03 2.36
N TYR A 218 -2.35 17.65 2.82
CA TYR A 218 -1.11 18.29 2.40
C TYR A 218 -0.70 18.01 0.94
N GLY A 219 -1.22 16.94 0.34
CA GLY A 219 -1.04 16.58 -1.06
C GLY A 219 -2.28 16.85 -1.91
N ASP A 220 -3.15 17.77 -1.47
CA ASP A 220 -4.45 18.10 -2.07
C ASP A 220 -4.42 18.21 -3.60
N ILE A 221 -5.06 17.27 -4.27
CA ILE A 221 -5.34 17.30 -5.71
C ILE A 221 -6.84 17.30 -6.00
N GLY A 222 -7.68 17.52 -4.98
CA GLY A 222 -9.12 17.66 -5.07
C GLY A 222 -9.93 16.38 -5.00
N LEU A 223 -9.31 15.22 -4.69
CA LEU A 223 -10.05 13.98 -4.51
C LEU A 223 -10.89 13.99 -3.23
N THR A 224 -11.91 13.17 -3.23
CA THR A 224 -12.86 12.99 -2.12
C THR A 224 -13.02 11.51 -1.77
N VAL A 225 -13.67 11.21 -0.66
CA VAL A 225 -14.00 9.82 -0.29
C VAL A 225 -14.80 9.10 -1.39
N LYS A 226 -15.62 9.84 -2.17
CA LYS A 226 -16.34 9.27 -3.30
C LYS A 226 -15.38 8.73 -4.37
N ASP A 227 -14.34 9.47 -4.69
CA ASP A 227 -13.35 9.07 -5.69
C ASP A 227 -12.60 7.81 -5.22
N TYR A 228 -12.23 7.73 -3.94
CA TYR A 228 -11.62 6.52 -3.36
C TYR A 228 -12.53 5.30 -3.40
N ILE A 229 -13.84 5.49 -3.22
CA ILE A 229 -14.84 4.42 -3.37
C ILE A 229 -14.88 3.94 -4.83
N ASP A 230 -14.84 4.86 -5.80
CA ASP A 230 -14.91 4.51 -7.21
C ASP A 230 -13.60 3.82 -7.65
N ILE A 231 -12.42 4.30 -7.24
CA ILE A 231 -11.13 3.61 -7.44
C ILE A 231 -11.15 2.20 -6.84
N ALA A 232 -11.63 2.06 -5.59
CA ALA A 232 -11.70 0.77 -4.93
C ALA A 232 -12.59 -0.23 -5.68
N LYS A 233 -13.72 0.22 -6.26
CA LYS A 233 -14.59 -0.64 -7.07
C LYS A 233 -13.89 -1.09 -8.36
N ILE A 234 -13.27 -0.15 -9.08
CA ILE A 234 -12.52 -0.44 -10.31
C ILE A 234 -11.43 -1.47 -10.03
N LEU A 235 -10.59 -1.25 -9.01
CA LEU A 235 -9.49 -2.15 -8.69
C LEU A 235 -9.97 -3.52 -8.17
N ARG A 236 -11.08 -3.56 -7.43
CA ARG A 236 -11.69 -4.83 -7.01
C ARG A 236 -12.20 -5.63 -8.21
N GLU A 237 -12.88 -4.97 -9.16
CA GLU A 237 -13.37 -5.62 -10.38
C GLU A 237 -12.21 -6.12 -11.24
N LEU A 238 -11.15 -5.33 -11.39
CA LEU A 238 -9.92 -5.78 -12.03
C LEU A 238 -9.35 -7.02 -11.35
N ALA A 239 -9.18 -7.01 -10.03
CA ALA A 239 -8.61 -8.13 -9.30
C ALA A 239 -9.45 -9.41 -9.45
N GLU A 240 -10.79 -9.30 -9.45
CA GLU A 240 -11.67 -10.43 -9.75
C GLU A 240 -11.42 -11.00 -11.15
N LYS A 241 -11.19 -10.14 -12.12
CA LYS A 241 -10.98 -10.52 -13.52
C LYS A 241 -9.63 -11.19 -13.76
N VAL A 242 -8.55 -10.68 -13.15
CA VAL A 242 -7.17 -11.09 -13.50
C VAL A 242 -6.50 -12.01 -12.48
N CYS A 243 -6.88 -11.94 -11.18
CA CYS A 243 -6.19 -12.67 -10.13
C CYS A 243 -7.13 -13.17 -8.99
N GLU A 244 -8.36 -13.55 -9.32
CA GLU A 244 -9.29 -14.18 -8.38
C GLU A 244 -9.62 -13.33 -7.15
N GLY A 245 -9.54 -12.00 -7.29
CA GLY A 245 -9.83 -11.05 -6.22
C GLY A 245 -8.65 -10.76 -5.28
N LYS A 246 -7.43 -11.19 -5.60
CA LYS A 246 -6.22 -10.98 -4.79
C LYS A 246 -5.76 -9.53 -4.85
N LEU A 247 -6.42 -8.67 -4.07
CA LEU A 247 -6.13 -7.24 -3.93
C LEU A 247 -5.70 -6.92 -2.51
N ILE A 248 -4.56 -6.26 -2.35
CA ILE A 248 -4.07 -5.75 -1.07
C ILE A 248 -4.01 -4.23 -1.15
N VAL A 249 -4.76 -3.57 -0.29
CA VAL A 249 -4.71 -2.12 -0.12
C VAL A 249 -3.77 -1.79 1.04
N VAL A 250 -2.78 -0.95 0.79
CA VAL A 250 -1.81 -0.49 1.80
C VAL A 250 -2.03 1.00 2.01
N LEU A 251 -2.29 1.42 3.24
CA LEU A 251 -2.53 2.82 3.57
C LEU A 251 -1.24 3.63 3.42
N GLY A 252 -1.21 4.54 2.46
CA GLY A 252 -0.10 5.46 2.17
C GLY A 252 -0.16 6.76 2.96
N GLY A 253 0.10 7.89 2.27
CA GLY A 253 0.10 9.24 2.84
C GLY A 253 -1.25 9.72 3.36
N GLY A 254 -1.21 10.90 4.01
CA GLY A 254 -2.36 11.55 4.62
C GLY A 254 -2.17 11.78 6.12
N SER A 255 -2.75 12.87 6.63
CA SER A 255 -2.50 13.36 7.98
C SER A 255 -3.76 13.62 8.81
N ILE A 256 -4.89 13.92 8.18
CA ILE A 256 -6.13 14.32 8.85
C ILE A 256 -6.89 13.09 9.35
N PRO A 257 -7.11 12.95 10.68
CA PRO A 257 -7.73 11.75 11.24
C PRO A 257 -9.15 11.48 10.73
N GLU A 258 -9.94 12.51 10.54
CA GLU A 258 -11.32 12.40 10.06
C GLU A 258 -11.35 11.85 8.63
N ILE A 259 -10.46 12.32 7.76
CA ILE A 259 -10.30 11.83 6.38
C ILE A 259 -9.78 10.39 6.40
N ALA A 260 -8.74 10.10 7.21
CA ALA A 260 -8.21 8.74 7.36
C ALA A 260 -9.30 7.74 7.77
N LYS A 261 -10.13 8.10 8.76
CA LYS A 261 -11.22 7.26 9.22
C LYS A 261 -12.25 7.03 8.12
N GLU A 262 -12.77 8.11 7.54
CA GLU A 262 -13.86 8.04 6.56
C GLU A 262 -13.43 7.29 5.30
N SER A 263 -12.28 7.64 4.73
CA SER A 263 -11.78 7.03 3.50
C SER A 263 -11.43 5.54 3.67
N THR A 264 -10.71 5.18 4.74
CA THR A 264 -10.31 3.78 4.94
C THR A 264 -11.50 2.86 5.22
N LEU A 265 -12.46 3.31 6.04
CA LEU A 265 -13.68 2.52 6.29
C LEU A 265 -14.52 2.38 5.01
N ALA A 266 -14.57 3.43 4.17
CA ALA A 266 -15.28 3.36 2.90
C ALA A 266 -14.63 2.35 1.94
N VAL A 267 -13.31 2.38 1.79
CA VAL A 267 -12.56 1.41 0.97
C VAL A 267 -12.76 -0.02 1.49
N ILE A 268 -12.68 -0.25 2.81
CA ILE A 268 -12.90 -1.58 3.40
C ILE A 268 -14.32 -2.08 3.11
N ARG A 269 -15.34 -1.22 3.16
CA ARG A 269 -16.72 -1.61 2.78
C ARG A 269 -16.80 -2.07 1.33
N VAL A 270 -16.07 -1.44 0.42
CA VAL A 270 -16.00 -1.88 -0.99
C VAL A 270 -15.33 -3.24 -1.10
N LEU A 271 -14.26 -3.51 -0.35
CA LEU A 271 -13.57 -4.82 -0.36
C LEU A 271 -14.46 -5.96 0.16
N LEU A 272 -15.40 -5.67 1.04
CA LEU A 272 -16.35 -6.65 1.58
C LEU A 272 -17.42 -7.11 0.57
N GLY A 273 -17.74 -6.30 -0.41
CA GLY A 273 -18.71 -6.58 -1.48
C GLY A 273 -20.09 -6.04 -1.21
#